data_a440a14af461ee9997bf5437e4203838
#
_entry.id   a440a14af461ee9997bf5437e4203838
#
_cell.length_a   1.000
_cell.length_b   1.000
_cell.length_c   1.000
_cell.angle_alpha   90.00
_cell.angle_beta   90.00
_cell.angle_gamma   90.00
#
_symmetry.space_group_name_H-M   'P 1'
#
loop_
_entity.id
_entity.type
_entity.pdbx_description
1 polymer ?
#
loop_
_entity_poly.entity_id
_entity_poly.type
_entity_poly.pdbx_seq_one_letter_code
_entity_poly.pdbx_strand_id
1 'polypeptide(L)'
;MNNFLTLLFGELQRMKKYNIFTAAILVDLLWIGVLYFAKVEDITSLIPIIVYIDATAMSMVLVGATLFYEKQEGTIRTLLVSPISKSDYILAKIFANITSNLITLLLIYAYGKIFKEVNLNLLGLIGSVVLIAFFHSLVGFLLTFNTKDFTEMLMDMMKYTFIFSIPVLLEQMGLIKNEIVDKILFIAPTKSAAVLLEATAGGVELWRSLFALIYLVAASFLFVYIVLKKFHEFQVKEGGE
;
A
#
# COMPACT_ATOMS: atom_id res chain seq x y z
N MET A 1 -19.03 17.65 -14.23
CA MET A 1 -17.88 16.74 -14.23
C MET A 1 -17.83 16.09 -12.84
N ASN A 2 -17.58 14.80 -12.74
CA ASN A 2 -17.57 14.12 -11.42
C ASN A 2 -16.34 14.61 -10.63
N ASN A 3 -16.54 15.25 -9.47
CA ASN A 3 -15.47 15.83 -8.64
C ASN A 3 -14.37 14.81 -8.33
N PHE A 4 -14.75 13.56 -8.08
CA PHE A 4 -13.81 12.45 -7.85
C PHE A 4 -12.82 12.25 -9.02
N LEU A 5 -13.30 12.17 -10.27
CA LEU A 5 -12.42 11.96 -11.42
C LEU A 5 -11.45 13.11 -11.63
N THR A 6 -11.94 14.36 -11.45
CA THR A 6 -11.09 15.56 -11.54
C THR A 6 -9.97 15.53 -10.50
N LEU A 7 -10.30 15.14 -9.26
CA LEU A 7 -9.32 14.98 -8.18
C LEU A 7 -8.34 13.86 -8.47
N LEU A 8 -8.82 12.72 -8.93
CA LEU A 8 -7.96 11.57 -9.27
C LEU A 8 -6.92 11.95 -10.35
N PHE A 9 -7.36 12.60 -11.43
CA PHE A 9 -6.43 13.06 -12.46
C PHE A 9 -5.46 14.12 -11.93
N GLY A 10 -5.92 15.01 -11.05
CA GLY A 10 -5.06 15.98 -10.36
C GLY A 10 -3.99 15.31 -9.50
N GLU A 11 -4.35 14.26 -8.76
CA GLU A 11 -3.40 13.47 -7.95
C GLU A 11 -2.37 12.75 -8.83
N LEU A 12 -2.78 12.11 -9.92
CA LEU A 12 -1.87 11.45 -10.85
C LEU A 12 -0.89 12.46 -11.49
N GLN A 13 -1.36 13.65 -11.87
CA GLN A 13 -0.50 14.72 -12.36
C GLN A 13 0.48 15.23 -11.31
N ARG A 14 0.03 15.33 -10.05
CA ARG A 14 0.88 15.70 -8.91
C ARG A 14 1.95 14.65 -8.64
N MET A 15 1.60 13.37 -8.62
CA MET A 15 2.57 12.29 -8.48
C MET A 15 3.63 12.32 -9.59
N LYS A 16 3.23 12.66 -10.82
CA LYS A 16 4.16 12.87 -11.94
C LYS A 16 5.05 14.10 -11.70
N LYS A 17 4.48 15.24 -11.29
CA LYS A 17 5.21 16.50 -11.01
C LYS A 17 6.29 16.31 -9.94
N TYR A 18 6.01 15.55 -8.89
CA TYR A 18 6.97 15.27 -7.81
C TYR A 18 7.88 14.07 -8.08
N ASN A 19 7.90 13.55 -9.31
CA ASN A 19 8.70 12.40 -9.72
C ASN A 19 8.43 11.11 -8.91
N ILE A 20 7.25 10.98 -8.29
CA ILE A 20 6.87 9.82 -7.49
C ILE A 20 6.83 8.56 -8.38
N PHE A 21 6.24 8.63 -9.57
CA PHE A 21 6.25 7.51 -10.51
C PHE A 21 7.67 7.14 -10.97
N THR A 22 8.54 8.14 -11.18
CA THR A 22 9.93 7.90 -11.55
C THR A 22 10.67 7.17 -10.43
N ALA A 23 10.46 7.60 -9.17
CA ALA A 23 11.04 6.93 -8.01
C ALA A 23 10.53 5.49 -7.86
N ALA A 24 9.22 5.25 -8.02
CA ALA A 24 8.66 3.91 -7.99
C ALA A 24 9.28 3.00 -9.05
N ILE A 25 9.33 3.44 -10.32
CA ILE A 25 9.94 2.68 -11.42
C ILE A 25 11.42 2.39 -11.15
N LEU A 26 12.18 3.32 -10.55
CA LEU A 26 13.57 3.07 -10.18
C LEU A 26 13.70 1.97 -9.13
N VAL A 27 12.81 1.94 -8.14
CA VAL A 27 12.76 0.86 -7.13
C VAL A 27 12.39 -0.47 -7.80
N ASP A 28 11.44 -0.48 -8.74
CA ASP A 28 11.09 -1.68 -9.51
C ASP A 28 12.26 -2.22 -10.32
N LEU A 29 13.01 -1.33 -10.98
CA LEU A 29 14.22 -1.70 -11.71
C LEU A 29 15.31 -2.25 -10.79
N LEU A 30 15.43 -1.75 -9.57
CA LEU A 30 16.33 -2.34 -8.56
C LEU A 30 15.90 -3.76 -8.19
N TRP A 31 14.60 -3.99 -7.95
CA TRP A 31 14.08 -5.33 -7.68
C TRP A 31 14.30 -6.28 -8.85
N ILE A 32 14.01 -5.85 -10.08
CA ILE A 32 14.28 -6.63 -11.29
C ILE A 32 15.78 -6.93 -11.42
N GLY A 33 16.65 -5.95 -11.13
CA GLY A 33 18.09 -6.14 -11.09
C GLY A 33 18.51 -7.19 -10.07
N VAL A 34 17.97 -7.14 -8.85
CA VAL A 34 18.23 -8.15 -7.81
C VAL A 34 17.81 -9.55 -8.29
N LEU A 35 16.61 -9.69 -8.85
CA LEU A 35 16.11 -10.96 -9.38
C LEU A 35 16.96 -11.50 -10.54
N TYR A 36 17.46 -10.61 -11.40
CA TYR A 36 18.33 -10.97 -12.53
C TYR A 36 19.71 -11.46 -12.06
N PHE A 37 20.38 -10.68 -11.21
CA PHE A 37 21.74 -10.98 -10.75
C PHE A 37 21.80 -12.12 -9.73
N ALA A 38 20.77 -12.30 -8.92
CA ALA A 38 20.69 -13.40 -7.96
C ALA A 38 20.58 -14.77 -8.63
N LYS A 39 20.37 -14.83 -9.96
CA LYS A 39 20.24 -16.08 -10.75
C LYS A 39 19.22 -17.05 -10.18
N VAL A 40 18.19 -16.54 -9.51
CA VAL A 40 17.11 -17.38 -8.98
C VAL A 40 16.33 -17.94 -10.16
N GLU A 41 16.26 -19.26 -10.27
CA GLU A 41 15.56 -19.94 -11.36
C GLU A 41 14.06 -19.84 -11.22
N ASP A 42 13.54 -20.12 -10.02
CA ASP A 42 12.11 -19.98 -9.70
C ASP A 42 11.87 -18.76 -8.81
N ILE A 43 11.32 -17.70 -9.39
CA ILE A 43 10.94 -16.48 -8.68
C ILE A 43 9.44 -16.43 -8.35
N THR A 44 8.70 -17.51 -8.58
CA THR A 44 7.24 -17.56 -8.35
C THR A 44 6.90 -17.23 -6.90
N SER A 45 7.69 -17.70 -5.93
CA SER A 45 7.52 -17.38 -4.51
C SER A 45 8.04 -16.00 -4.11
N LEU A 46 8.98 -15.42 -4.86
CA LEU A 46 9.58 -14.12 -4.53
C LEU A 46 8.72 -12.95 -5.00
N ILE A 47 8.01 -13.07 -6.12
CA ILE A 47 7.12 -12.02 -6.63
C ILE A 47 6.07 -11.61 -5.59
N PRO A 48 5.32 -12.52 -4.95
CA PRO A 48 4.40 -12.17 -3.87
C PRO A 48 5.06 -11.38 -2.73
N ILE A 49 6.30 -11.73 -2.35
CA ILE A 49 7.05 -11.04 -1.28
C ILE A 49 7.42 -9.61 -1.70
N ILE A 50 7.93 -9.41 -2.91
CA ILE A 50 8.28 -8.08 -3.42
C ILE A 50 7.01 -7.20 -3.51
N VAL A 51 5.95 -7.75 -4.10
CA VAL A 51 4.66 -7.07 -4.22
C VAL A 51 4.06 -6.76 -2.84
N TYR A 52 4.25 -7.64 -1.85
CA TYR A 52 3.84 -7.40 -0.48
C TYR A 52 4.52 -6.17 0.13
N ILE A 53 5.84 -6.05 -0.03
CA ILE A 53 6.60 -4.91 0.48
C ILE A 53 6.10 -3.61 -0.17
N ASP A 54 5.90 -3.61 -1.48
CA ASP A 54 5.41 -2.46 -2.23
C ASP A 54 3.97 -2.09 -1.82
N ALA A 55 3.05 -3.03 -1.89
CA ALA A 55 1.63 -2.78 -1.59
C ALA A 55 1.38 -2.42 -0.11
N THR A 56 2.25 -2.79 0.83
CA THR A 56 2.13 -2.43 2.25
C THR A 56 2.91 -1.15 2.57
N ALA A 57 4.24 -1.20 2.55
CA ALA A 57 5.08 -0.11 3.01
C ALA A 57 5.04 1.11 2.08
N MET A 58 5.17 0.91 0.77
CA MET A 58 5.17 2.03 -0.19
C MET A 58 3.81 2.70 -0.27
N SER A 59 2.70 1.96 -0.13
CA SER A 59 1.37 2.57 -0.09
C SER A 59 1.21 3.58 1.05
N MET A 60 1.74 3.28 2.24
CA MET A 60 1.73 4.23 3.36
C MET A 60 2.60 5.45 3.07
N VAL A 61 3.83 5.21 2.58
CA VAL A 61 4.81 6.28 2.32
C VAL A 61 4.32 7.23 1.23
N LEU A 62 3.76 6.73 0.14
CA LEU A 62 3.28 7.55 -0.98
C LEU A 62 2.13 8.46 -0.57
N VAL A 63 1.15 7.94 0.18
CA VAL A 63 0.06 8.76 0.72
C VAL A 63 0.59 9.83 1.67
N GLY A 64 1.47 9.45 2.60
CA GLY A 64 2.07 10.39 3.53
C GLY A 64 2.86 11.49 2.82
N ALA A 65 3.72 11.13 1.87
CA ALA A 65 4.52 12.09 1.11
C ALA A 65 3.63 13.09 0.34
N THR A 66 2.58 12.61 -0.35
CA THR A 66 1.65 13.51 -1.05
C THR A 66 0.93 14.46 -0.11
N LEU A 67 0.54 14.01 1.09
CA LEU A 67 -0.06 14.88 2.11
C LEU A 67 0.93 15.93 2.62
N PHE A 68 2.19 15.58 2.84
CA PHE A 68 3.21 16.54 3.26
C PHE A 68 3.52 17.58 2.20
N TYR A 69 3.57 17.22 0.92
CA TYR A 69 3.69 18.20 -0.15
C TYR A 69 2.52 19.18 -0.17
N GLU A 70 1.30 18.69 0.00
CA GLU A 70 0.11 19.56 0.08
C GLU A 70 0.09 20.46 1.31
N LYS A 71 0.59 19.95 2.45
CA LYS A 71 0.79 20.75 3.65
C LYS A 71 1.77 21.90 3.40
N GLN A 72 2.92 21.61 2.78
CA GLN A 72 3.94 22.62 2.44
C GLN A 72 3.44 23.64 1.43
N GLU A 73 2.61 23.21 0.44
CA GLU A 73 1.99 24.11 -0.53
C GLU A 73 0.78 24.90 0.02
N GLY A 74 0.33 24.60 1.25
CA GLY A 74 -0.85 25.23 1.86
C GLY A 74 -2.17 24.80 1.23
N THR A 75 -2.18 23.80 0.35
CA THR A 75 -3.38 23.34 -0.38
C THR A 75 -4.41 22.66 0.52
N ILE A 76 -4.00 22.07 1.66
CA ILE A 76 -4.93 21.48 2.65
C ILE A 76 -5.88 22.54 3.20
N ARG A 77 -5.43 23.79 3.40
CA ARG A 77 -6.26 24.89 3.87
C ARG A 77 -7.35 25.26 2.87
N THR A 78 -7.07 25.17 1.58
CA THR A 78 -8.05 25.47 0.53
C THR A 78 -9.18 24.43 0.46
N LEU A 79 -8.95 23.21 0.93
CA LEU A 79 -9.98 22.19 1.01
C LEU A 79 -11.09 22.52 2.00
N LEU A 80 -10.80 23.30 3.06
CA LEU A 80 -11.80 23.71 4.05
C LEU A 80 -12.90 24.59 3.45
N VAL A 81 -12.57 25.41 2.46
CA VAL A 81 -13.47 26.35 1.78
C VAL A 81 -13.94 25.86 0.42
N SER A 82 -13.49 24.69 0.01
CA SER A 82 -13.85 24.08 -1.27
C SER A 82 -15.15 23.26 -1.17
N PRO A 83 -15.97 23.18 -2.22
CA PRO A 83 -17.15 22.32 -2.28
C PRO A 83 -16.79 20.83 -2.49
N ILE A 84 -15.53 20.44 -2.29
CA ILE A 84 -15.04 19.07 -2.46
C ILE A 84 -15.41 18.24 -1.23
N SER A 85 -15.99 17.05 -1.44
CA SER A 85 -16.25 16.13 -0.34
C SER A 85 -14.95 15.50 0.20
N LYS A 86 -14.89 15.29 1.52
CA LYS A 86 -13.75 14.63 2.17
C LYS A 86 -13.52 13.22 1.62
N SER A 87 -14.61 12.52 1.31
CA SER A 87 -14.56 11.19 0.74
C SER A 87 -13.93 11.21 -0.66
N ASP A 88 -14.34 12.15 -1.53
CA ASP A 88 -13.76 12.25 -2.87
C ASP A 88 -12.26 12.53 -2.83
N TYR A 89 -11.84 13.42 -1.91
CA TYR A 89 -10.41 13.72 -1.73
C TYR A 89 -9.60 12.50 -1.28
N ILE A 90 -10.05 11.82 -0.22
CA ILE A 90 -9.34 10.65 0.33
C ILE A 90 -9.32 9.52 -0.69
N LEU A 91 -10.47 9.22 -1.32
CA LEU A 91 -10.55 8.15 -2.32
C LEU A 91 -9.70 8.47 -3.56
N ALA A 92 -9.66 9.72 -4.04
CA ALA A 92 -8.82 10.09 -5.16
C ALA A 92 -7.33 9.81 -4.88
N LYS A 93 -6.83 10.12 -3.68
CA LYS A 93 -5.45 9.79 -3.28
C LYS A 93 -5.21 8.29 -3.20
N ILE A 94 -6.13 7.55 -2.59
CA ILE A 94 -6.01 6.08 -2.49
C ILE A 94 -5.97 5.46 -3.89
N PHE A 95 -6.86 5.85 -4.80
CA PHE A 95 -6.89 5.29 -6.15
C PHE A 95 -5.68 5.71 -6.99
N ALA A 96 -5.15 6.91 -6.81
CA ALA A 96 -3.89 7.32 -7.43
C ALA A 96 -2.72 6.45 -6.94
N ASN A 97 -2.66 6.16 -5.65
CA ASN A 97 -1.68 5.26 -5.06
C ASN A 97 -1.83 3.81 -5.55
N ILE A 98 -3.06 3.28 -5.60
CA ILE A 98 -3.34 1.95 -6.18
C ILE A 98 -2.85 1.88 -7.63
N THR A 99 -3.04 2.95 -8.41
CA THR A 99 -2.53 3.01 -9.79
C THR A 99 -1.02 2.84 -9.83
N SER A 100 -0.27 3.48 -8.93
CA SER A 100 1.18 3.31 -8.83
C SER A 100 1.56 1.86 -8.50
N ASN A 101 0.92 1.26 -7.48
CA ASN A 101 1.17 -0.13 -7.10
C ASN A 101 0.83 -1.13 -8.22
N LEU A 102 -0.20 -0.85 -9.01
CA LEU A 102 -0.53 -1.69 -10.17
C LEU A 102 0.52 -1.58 -11.29
N ILE A 103 1.11 -0.41 -11.49
CA ILE A 103 2.23 -0.23 -12.44
C ILE A 103 3.42 -1.08 -11.98
N THR A 104 3.80 -1.00 -10.71
CA THR A 104 4.85 -1.84 -10.09
C THR A 104 4.56 -3.33 -10.30
N LEU A 105 3.35 -3.78 -9.92
CA LEU A 105 2.93 -5.16 -10.10
C LEU A 105 3.11 -5.63 -11.54
N LEU A 106 2.61 -4.84 -12.51
CA LEU A 106 2.66 -5.22 -13.92
C LEU A 106 4.08 -5.28 -14.46
N LEU A 107 4.98 -4.40 -14.02
CA LEU A 107 6.40 -4.41 -14.40
C LEU A 107 7.10 -5.67 -13.88
N ILE A 108 6.95 -5.99 -12.59
CA ILE A 108 7.57 -7.16 -11.96
C ILE A 108 6.98 -8.46 -12.53
N TYR A 109 5.65 -8.53 -12.70
CA TYR A 109 4.98 -9.68 -13.29
C TYR A 109 5.40 -9.90 -14.76
N ALA A 110 5.48 -8.83 -15.57
CA ALA A 110 5.92 -8.92 -16.96
C ALA A 110 7.36 -9.45 -17.05
N TYR A 111 8.28 -8.96 -16.20
CA TYR A 111 9.62 -9.48 -16.11
C TYR A 111 9.61 -10.99 -15.78
N GLY A 112 8.86 -11.40 -14.75
CA GLY A 112 8.74 -12.80 -14.35
C GLY A 112 8.17 -13.69 -15.45
N LYS A 113 7.15 -13.20 -16.17
CA LYS A 113 6.50 -13.97 -17.25
C LYS A 113 7.35 -14.11 -18.50
N ILE A 114 8.14 -13.07 -18.85
CA ILE A 114 8.97 -13.06 -20.07
C ILE A 114 10.28 -13.81 -19.87
N PHE A 115 10.90 -13.68 -18.71
CA PHE A 115 12.27 -14.15 -18.47
C PHE A 115 12.41 -15.34 -17.53
N LYS A 116 11.35 -15.71 -16.78
CA LYS A 116 11.43 -16.69 -15.69
C LYS A 116 10.27 -17.70 -15.64
N GLU A 117 9.42 -17.76 -16.65
CA GLU A 117 8.28 -18.70 -16.75
C GLU A 117 7.35 -18.75 -15.53
N VAL A 118 7.14 -17.61 -14.89
CA VAL A 118 6.33 -17.50 -13.66
C VAL A 118 4.88 -17.93 -13.91
N ASN A 119 4.36 -18.77 -13.01
CA ASN A 119 2.99 -19.24 -13.03
C ASN A 119 2.20 -18.71 -11.83
N LEU A 120 1.77 -17.45 -11.91
CA LEU A 120 0.96 -16.77 -10.91
C LEU A 120 -0.40 -16.36 -11.49
N ASN A 121 -1.43 -16.40 -10.67
CA ASN A 121 -2.74 -15.89 -11.04
C ASN A 121 -2.74 -14.35 -11.07
N LEU A 122 -2.61 -13.76 -12.26
CA LEU A 122 -2.55 -12.30 -12.43
C LEU A 122 -3.80 -11.58 -11.90
N LEU A 123 -5.01 -12.12 -12.12
CA LEU A 123 -6.24 -11.50 -11.62
C LEU A 123 -6.29 -11.53 -10.09
N GLY A 124 -5.84 -12.64 -9.49
CA GLY A 124 -5.68 -12.74 -8.04
C GLY A 124 -4.68 -11.72 -7.50
N LEU A 125 -3.53 -11.55 -8.16
CA LEU A 125 -2.52 -10.54 -7.82
C LEU A 125 -3.09 -9.12 -7.87
N ILE A 126 -3.76 -8.76 -8.96
CA ILE A 126 -4.39 -7.43 -9.13
C ILE A 126 -5.40 -7.18 -8.00
N GLY A 127 -6.30 -8.14 -7.74
CA GLY A 127 -7.31 -8.02 -6.68
C GLY A 127 -6.67 -7.87 -5.30
N SER A 128 -5.64 -8.67 -5.01
CA SER A 128 -4.90 -8.59 -3.74
C SER A 128 -4.21 -7.25 -3.58
N VAL A 129 -3.47 -6.78 -4.59
CA VAL A 129 -2.78 -5.48 -4.56
C VAL A 129 -3.75 -4.32 -4.36
N VAL A 130 -4.88 -4.32 -5.07
CA VAL A 130 -5.91 -3.27 -4.91
C VAL A 130 -6.40 -3.21 -3.46
N LEU A 131 -6.73 -4.34 -2.86
CA LEU A 131 -7.24 -4.38 -1.50
C LEU A 131 -6.16 -4.03 -0.47
N ILE A 132 -4.95 -4.55 -0.62
CA ILE A 132 -3.83 -4.31 0.28
C ILE A 132 -3.40 -2.84 0.23
N ALA A 133 -3.22 -2.28 -0.96
CA ALA A 133 -2.85 -0.88 -1.14
C ALA A 133 -3.96 0.06 -0.66
N PHE A 134 -5.24 -0.29 -0.84
CA PHE A 134 -6.36 0.45 -0.29
C PHE A 134 -6.27 0.53 1.24
N PHE A 135 -6.13 -0.61 1.91
CA PHE A 135 -6.05 -0.66 3.38
C PHE A 135 -4.81 0.08 3.91
N HIS A 136 -3.62 -0.18 3.35
CA HIS A 136 -2.39 0.46 3.84
C HIS A 136 -2.30 1.95 3.48
N SER A 137 -2.98 2.42 2.44
CA SER A 137 -3.18 3.85 2.22
C SER A 137 -3.95 4.50 3.37
N LEU A 138 -5.01 3.84 3.88
CA LEU A 138 -5.76 4.32 5.05
C LEU A 138 -4.89 4.35 6.31
N VAL A 139 -4.05 3.34 6.53
CA VAL A 139 -3.05 3.34 7.61
C VAL A 139 -2.09 4.52 7.44
N GLY A 140 -1.59 4.76 6.22
CA GLY A 140 -0.73 5.89 5.89
C GLY A 140 -1.37 7.24 6.24
N PHE A 141 -2.64 7.44 5.92
CA PHE A 141 -3.39 8.64 6.34
C PHE A 141 -3.38 8.80 7.86
N LEU A 142 -3.73 7.74 8.61
CA LEU A 142 -3.84 7.81 10.07
C LEU A 142 -2.51 8.11 10.74
N LEU A 143 -1.42 7.53 10.24
CA LEU A 143 -0.07 7.80 10.75
C LEU A 143 0.32 9.26 10.46
N THR A 144 0.05 9.74 9.24
CA THR A 144 0.41 11.10 8.83
C THR A 144 -0.36 12.19 9.58
N PHE A 145 -1.64 11.98 9.93
CA PHE A 145 -2.43 12.98 10.64
C PHE A 145 -1.89 13.36 12.02
N ASN A 146 -1.12 12.46 12.65
CA ASN A 146 -0.61 12.66 13.99
C ASN A 146 0.83 13.21 14.01
N THR A 147 1.49 13.32 12.85
CA THR A 147 2.92 13.68 12.75
C THR A 147 3.11 15.17 12.44
N LYS A 148 4.18 15.74 12.97
CA LYS A 148 4.51 17.16 12.79
C LYS A 148 5.35 17.41 11.55
N ASP A 149 6.26 16.50 11.26
CA ASP A 149 7.18 16.60 10.14
C ASP A 149 7.33 15.27 9.38
N PHE A 150 8.01 15.34 8.23
CA PHE A 150 8.21 14.22 7.35
C PHE A 150 9.02 13.09 7.98
N THR A 151 10.01 13.45 8.83
CA THR A 151 10.86 12.46 9.48
C THR A 151 10.08 11.67 10.53
N GLU A 152 9.26 12.34 11.34
CA GLU A 152 8.37 11.71 12.32
C GLU A 152 7.38 10.75 11.62
N MET A 153 6.80 11.17 10.49
CA MET A 153 5.93 10.33 9.67
C MET A 153 6.64 9.05 9.20
N LEU A 154 7.84 9.18 8.63
CA LEU A 154 8.62 8.02 8.19
C LEU A 154 8.96 7.10 9.37
N MET A 155 9.31 7.64 10.51
CA MET A 155 9.60 6.84 11.70
C MET A 155 8.38 6.05 12.18
N ASP A 156 7.19 6.64 12.16
CA ASP A 156 5.97 5.94 12.57
C ASP A 156 5.57 4.84 11.55
N MET A 157 5.75 5.10 10.27
CA MET A 157 5.57 4.07 9.23
C MET A 157 6.60 2.94 9.36
N MET A 158 7.86 3.26 9.69
CA MET A 158 8.88 2.26 9.98
C MET A 158 8.51 1.42 11.22
N LYS A 159 8.06 2.03 12.32
CA LYS A 159 7.59 1.31 13.50
C LYS A 159 6.46 0.34 13.14
N TYR A 160 5.46 0.80 12.37
CA TYR A 160 4.38 -0.07 11.88
C TYR A 160 4.95 -1.25 11.08
N THR A 161 5.86 -0.98 10.14
CA THR A 161 6.48 -2.02 9.31
C THR A 161 7.29 -3.01 10.16
N PHE A 162 8.08 -2.54 11.13
CA PHE A 162 8.85 -3.39 12.02
C PHE A 162 7.98 -4.29 12.90
N ILE A 163 6.88 -3.76 13.41
CA ILE A 163 6.00 -4.49 14.34
C ILE A 163 5.09 -5.47 13.59
N PHE A 164 4.53 -5.07 12.45
CA PHE A 164 3.48 -5.84 11.78
C PHE A 164 3.94 -6.52 10.48
N SER A 165 4.85 -5.92 9.70
CA SER A 165 5.22 -6.48 8.39
C SER A 165 6.43 -7.38 8.46
N ILE A 166 7.49 -7.01 9.20
CA ILE A 166 8.71 -7.83 9.28
C ILE A 166 8.47 -9.21 9.89
N PRO A 167 7.74 -9.39 11.02
CA PRO A 167 7.47 -10.72 11.55
C PRO A 167 6.73 -11.62 10.54
N VAL A 168 5.81 -11.06 9.76
CA VAL A 168 5.10 -11.78 8.70
C VAL A 168 6.04 -12.19 7.57
N LEU A 169 6.95 -11.31 7.15
CA LEU A 169 7.95 -11.64 6.14
C LEU A 169 8.90 -12.75 6.60
N LEU A 170 9.37 -12.68 7.84
CA LEU A 170 10.26 -13.72 8.41
C LEU A 170 9.56 -15.08 8.47
N GLU A 171 8.28 -15.09 8.79
CA GLU A 171 7.48 -16.32 8.80
C GLU A 171 7.26 -16.84 7.36
N GLN A 172 6.91 -15.98 6.40
CA GLN A 172 6.77 -16.33 4.98
C GLN A 172 8.07 -16.89 4.38
N MET A 173 9.22 -16.35 4.77
CA MET A 173 10.54 -16.86 4.36
C MET A 173 10.93 -18.16 5.08
N GLY A 174 10.08 -18.68 5.96
CA GLY A 174 10.32 -19.91 6.72
C GLY A 174 11.38 -19.78 7.82
N LEU A 175 11.77 -18.56 8.19
CA LEU A 175 12.70 -18.29 9.28
C LEU A 175 12.03 -18.42 10.67
N ILE A 176 10.73 -18.19 10.74
CA ILE A 176 9.90 -18.41 11.93
C ILE A 176 8.95 -19.57 11.63
N LYS A 177 9.12 -20.71 12.32
CA LYS A 177 8.28 -21.91 12.17
C LYS A 177 7.66 -22.25 13.51
N ASN A 178 6.68 -21.45 13.95
CA ASN A 178 6.01 -21.65 15.23
C ASN A 178 4.51 -21.40 15.08
N GLU A 179 3.69 -22.40 15.35
CA GLU A 179 2.24 -22.33 15.22
C GLU A 179 1.59 -21.23 16.11
N ILE A 180 2.18 -20.97 17.28
CA ILE A 180 1.67 -19.93 18.18
C ILE A 180 1.91 -18.55 17.54
N VAL A 181 3.10 -18.35 16.95
CA VAL A 181 3.43 -17.10 16.25
C VAL A 181 2.53 -16.92 15.03
N ASP A 182 2.30 -17.95 14.20
CA ASP A 182 1.37 -17.88 13.07
C ASP A 182 -0.03 -17.43 13.51
N LYS A 183 -0.56 -18.04 14.59
CA LYS A 183 -1.88 -17.66 15.15
C LYS A 183 -1.94 -16.21 15.66
N ILE A 184 -0.86 -15.73 16.29
CA ILE A 184 -0.77 -14.33 16.75
C ILE A 184 -0.70 -13.38 15.55
N LEU A 185 0.10 -13.71 14.56
CA LEU A 185 0.25 -12.89 13.34
C LEU A 185 -1.05 -12.78 12.54
N PHE A 186 -1.97 -13.78 12.63
CA PHE A 186 -3.28 -13.71 11.97
C PHE A 186 -4.14 -12.52 12.42
N ILE A 187 -3.85 -11.92 13.59
CA ILE A 187 -4.52 -10.69 14.05
C ILE A 187 -4.01 -9.46 13.25
N ALA A 188 -2.81 -9.54 12.68
CA ALA A 188 -2.22 -8.44 11.93
C ALA A 188 -2.79 -8.34 10.51
N PRO A 189 -3.22 -7.15 10.06
CA PRO A 189 -3.68 -6.95 8.67
C PRO A 189 -2.62 -7.33 7.63
N THR A 190 -1.37 -7.17 7.98
CA THR A 190 -0.22 -7.51 7.14
C THR A 190 -0.10 -9.01 6.89
N LYS A 191 -0.50 -9.87 7.85
CA LYS A 191 -0.57 -11.32 7.62
C LYS A 191 -1.64 -11.68 6.60
N SER A 192 -2.83 -11.05 6.70
CA SER A 192 -3.88 -11.24 5.70
C SER A 192 -3.44 -10.77 4.31
N ALA A 193 -2.67 -9.68 4.22
CA ALA A 193 -2.07 -9.23 2.97
C ALA A 193 -1.11 -10.28 2.38
N ALA A 194 -0.22 -10.85 3.21
CA ALA A 194 0.71 -11.89 2.81
C ALA A 194 -0.01 -13.15 2.30
N VAL A 195 -1.02 -13.63 3.06
CA VAL A 195 -1.83 -14.81 2.68
C VAL A 195 -2.54 -14.63 1.34
N LEU A 196 -3.11 -13.44 1.06
CA LEU A 196 -3.77 -13.16 -0.22
C LEU A 196 -2.79 -13.21 -1.39
N LEU A 197 -1.58 -12.66 -1.23
CA LEU A 197 -0.57 -12.69 -2.28
C LEU A 197 0.00 -14.10 -2.48
N GLU A 198 0.28 -14.83 -1.41
CA GLU A 198 0.75 -16.22 -1.45
C GLU A 198 -0.26 -17.14 -2.14
N ALA A 199 -1.56 -16.94 -1.89
CA ALA A 199 -2.62 -17.69 -2.54
C ALA A 199 -2.62 -17.59 -4.08
N THR A 200 -2.01 -16.55 -4.64
CA THR A 200 -1.90 -16.37 -6.09
C THR A 200 -0.87 -17.31 -6.73
N ALA A 201 0.08 -17.81 -5.95
CA ALA A 201 1.04 -18.85 -6.34
C ALA A 201 0.49 -20.27 -6.16
N GLY A 202 -0.62 -20.43 -5.43
CA GLY A 202 -1.22 -21.72 -5.08
C GLY A 202 -0.69 -22.26 -3.75
N GLY A 203 -1.30 -23.37 -3.29
CA GLY A 203 -0.87 -24.05 -2.06
C GLY A 203 -1.44 -23.49 -0.75
N VAL A 204 -2.15 -22.37 -0.78
CA VAL A 204 -2.85 -21.83 0.39
C VAL A 204 -4.25 -22.43 0.49
N GLU A 205 -4.62 -22.86 1.69
CA GLU A 205 -5.97 -23.39 1.97
C GLU A 205 -7.05 -22.32 1.74
N LEU A 206 -8.14 -22.71 1.09
CA LEU A 206 -9.22 -21.79 0.71
C LEU A 206 -9.78 -20.98 1.87
N TRP A 207 -9.93 -21.59 3.05
CA TRP A 207 -10.46 -20.91 4.23
C TRP A 207 -9.52 -19.77 4.72
N ARG A 208 -8.19 -19.95 4.62
CA ARG A 208 -7.20 -18.91 4.97
C ARG A 208 -7.32 -17.71 4.04
N SER A 209 -7.44 -17.96 2.75
CA SER A 209 -7.61 -16.91 1.73
C SER A 209 -8.94 -16.16 1.91
N LEU A 210 -10.03 -16.88 2.17
CA LEU A 210 -11.34 -16.27 2.43
C LEU A 210 -11.35 -15.45 3.72
N PHE A 211 -10.74 -15.97 4.79
CA PHE A 211 -10.61 -15.23 6.05
C PHE A 211 -9.81 -13.94 5.83
N ALA A 212 -8.66 -14.02 5.15
CA ALA A 212 -7.80 -12.88 4.86
C ALA A 212 -8.53 -11.80 4.05
N LEU A 213 -9.31 -12.21 3.04
CA LEU A 213 -10.12 -11.32 2.22
C LEU A 213 -11.19 -10.61 3.07
N ILE A 214 -11.99 -11.36 3.82
CA ILE A 214 -13.06 -10.80 4.65
C ILE A 214 -12.48 -9.87 5.72
N TYR A 215 -11.37 -10.28 6.34
CA TYR A 215 -10.70 -9.48 7.37
C TYR A 215 -10.22 -8.12 6.82
N LEU A 216 -9.50 -8.10 5.68
CA LEU A 216 -9.01 -6.85 5.10
C LEU A 216 -10.14 -5.96 4.59
N VAL A 217 -11.20 -6.54 4.04
CA VAL A 217 -12.39 -5.78 3.63
C VAL A 217 -13.06 -5.14 4.84
N ALA A 218 -13.32 -5.91 5.91
CA ALA A 218 -13.92 -5.40 7.14
C ALA A 218 -13.05 -4.33 7.81
N ALA A 219 -11.73 -4.58 7.90
CA ALA A 219 -10.76 -3.62 8.41
C ALA A 219 -10.73 -2.33 7.57
N SER A 220 -10.81 -2.45 6.23
CA SER A 220 -10.85 -1.29 5.34
C SER A 220 -12.08 -0.41 5.58
N PHE A 221 -13.26 -0.98 5.76
CA PHE A 221 -14.47 -0.22 6.10
C PHE A 221 -14.33 0.52 7.43
N LEU A 222 -13.81 -0.16 8.46
CA LEU A 222 -13.56 0.46 9.75
C LEU A 222 -12.58 1.63 9.63
N PHE A 223 -11.47 1.42 8.91
CA PHE A 223 -10.44 2.45 8.75
C PHE A 223 -10.90 3.62 7.88
N VAL A 224 -11.73 3.41 6.86
CA VAL A 224 -12.38 4.51 6.12
C VAL A 224 -13.16 5.39 7.07
N TYR A 225 -13.97 4.80 7.95
CA TYR A 225 -14.73 5.58 8.94
C TYR A 225 -13.82 6.38 9.87
N ILE A 226 -12.75 5.77 10.39
CA ILE A 226 -11.80 6.43 11.29
C ILE A 226 -11.05 7.57 10.56
N VAL A 227 -10.58 7.32 9.33
CA VAL A 227 -9.86 8.31 8.51
C VAL A 227 -10.75 9.51 8.22
N LEU A 228 -12.00 9.29 7.80
CA LEU A 228 -12.96 10.38 7.51
C LEU A 228 -13.24 11.24 8.75
N LYS A 229 -13.35 10.61 9.92
CA LYS A 229 -13.55 11.31 11.19
C LYS A 229 -12.32 12.14 11.58
N LYS A 230 -11.14 11.56 11.57
CA LYS A 230 -9.88 12.23 11.93
C LYS A 230 -9.44 13.26 10.90
N PHE A 231 -9.78 13.10 9.63
CA PHE A 231 -9.44 14.05 8.59
C PHE A 231 -10.01 15.45 8.85
N HIS A 232 -11.21 15.53 9.43
CA HIS A 232 -11.77 16.85 9.80
C HIS A 232 -10.94 17.54 10.87
N GLU A 233 -10.54 16.82 11.91
CA GLU A 233 -9.68 17.34 12.98
C GLU A 233 -8.33 17.81 12.42
N PHE A 234 -7.76 17.01 11.52
CA PHE A 234 -6.52 17.35 10.83
C PHE A 234 -6.64 18.64 10.00
N GLN A 235 -7.70 18.77 9.18
CA GLN A 235 -7.93 19.99 8.39
C GLN A 235 -8.07 21.24 9.25
N VAL A 236 -8.83 21.16 10.35
CA VAL A 236 -9.03 22.29 11.27
C VAL A 236 -7.71 22.69 11.93
N LYS A 237 -6.90 21.75 12.36
CA LYS A 237 -5.57 22.00 12.94
C LYS A 237 -4.65 22.71 11.95
N GLU A 238 -4.58 22.23 10.69
CA GLU A 238 -3.74 22.85 9.65
C GLU A 238 -4.30 24.19 9.14
N GLY A 239 -5.59 24.45 9.34
CA GLY A 239 -6.26 25.70 8.97
C GLY A 239 -6.18 26.80 10.01
N GLY A 240 -5.93 26.45 11.29
CA GLY A 240 -5.95 27.36 12.41
C GLY A 240 -4.56 27.87 12.88
N GLU A 241 -3.50 27.30 12.35
CA GLU A 241 -2.12 27.76 12.46
C GLU A 241 -1.73 28.59 11.22
#